data_d2bfddeab8873b3b2b66474113bbd87e
#
_entry.id   d2bfddeab8873b3b2b66474113bbd87e
#
_cell.length_a   1.000
_cell.length_b   1.000
_cell.length_c   1.000
_cell.angle_alpha   90.00
_cell.angle_beta   90.00
_cell.angle_gamma   90.00
#
_symmetry.space_group_name_H-M   'P 1'
#
loop_
_entity.id
_entity.type
_entity.pdbx_description
1 polymer ?
#
loop_
_entity_poly.entity_id
_entity_poly.type
_entity_poly.pdbx_seq_one_letter_code
_entity_poly.pdbx_strand_id
1 'polypeptide(L)'
;MERVKKALDKFFIDGLSAMAHGLFATLIIGTVIQQIGTLIGGGTGDMIFVLGKVAASLTGAGIGTAVAYKFKEAPLVVVSAATAGMIGAFASNLLAGTVLTEGNMVYAGPGEPLGAFLAAYVGIFFGHLVSGKTKVDILVTPLVAIGTGGAAGLILGPPISGFMSWLGSLINWGTEQQPFLMGVVVSVLMGMILTLPISSAALGIILNLSGLAAGAATVGCCCNMVGFAVASYRENKVGGLLAQGIGTSMLQVPNIVRRPVIWLPAIISSAILGPVGTMIFHMTSNATGSGMGTAGLVGQIMTWQVMTQSESAVMVLVKILLLHFVLPAGISLGVSEFMRKKNWIRFGDMKLEF
;
A
#
# COMPACT_ATOMS: atom_id res chain seq x y z
N MET A 1 24.96 -6.23 -20.69
CA MET A 1 24.72 -5.84 -19.29
C MET A 1 23.98 -4.51 -19.17
N GLU A 2 24.35 -3.46 -19.88
CA GLU A 2 23.74 -2.11 -19.77
C GLU A 2 22.25 -2.06 -20.15
N ARG A 3 21.83 -2.78 -21.21
CA ARG A 3 20.42 -2.88 -21.63
C ARG A 3 19.54 -3.57 -20.58
N VAL A 4 20.04 -4.63 -19.95
CA VAL A 4 19.31 -5.36 -18.90
C VAL A 4 19.18 -4.48 -17.66
N LYS A 5 20.25 -3.80 -17.25
CA LYS A 5 20.20 -2.83 -16.14
C LYS A 5 19.17 -1.73 -16.41
N LYS A 6 19.17 -1.14 -17.60
CA LYS A 6 18.21 -0.10 -17.99
C LYS A 6 16.75 -0.59 -17.98
N ALA A 7 16.50 -1.84 -18.38
CA ALA A 7 15.18 -2.46 -18.31
C ALA A 7 14.74 -2.71 -16.87
N LEU A 8 15.66 -3.18 -16.01
CA LEU A 8 15.40 -3.36 -14.59
C LEU A 8 15.14 -2.03 -13.87
N ASP A 9 15.94 -1.00 -14.17
CA ASP A 9 15.73 0.35 -13.62
C ASP A 9 14.36 0.90 -14.05
N LYS A 10 13.97 0.73 -15.32
CA LYS A 10 12.66 1.14 -15.82
C LYS A 10 11.52 0.41 -15.10
N PHE A 11 11.67 -0.88 -14.83
CA PHE A 11 10.65 -1.68 -14.13
C PHE A 11 10.60 -1.35 -12.63
N PHE A 12 11.72 -1.51 -11.92
CA PHE A 12 11.76 -1.44 -10.45
C PHE A 12 11.82 -0.02 -9.89
N ILE A 13 12.27 0.96 -10.67
CA ILE A 13 12.39 2.34 -10.20
C ILE A 13 11.27 3.18 -10.79
N ASP A 14 11.25 3.36 -12.12
CA ASP A 14 10.26 4.22 -12.75
C ASP A 14 8.85 3.64 -12.67
N GLY A 15 8.71 2.33 -12.91
CA GLY A 15 7.43 1.62 -12.87
C GLY A 15 6.82 1.60 -11.47
N LEU A 16 7.58 1.21 -10.45
CA LEU A 16 7.07 1.17 -9.07
C LEU A 16 6.82 2.57 -8.49
N SER A 17 7.63 3.58 -8.87
CA SER A 17 7.36 4.98 -8.50
C SER A 17 6.03 5.45 -9.10
N ALA A 18 5.80 5.20 -10.39
CA ALA A 18 4.55 5.57 -11.05
C ALA A 18 3.34 4.80 -10.48
N MET A 19 3.50 3.49 -10.19
CA MET A 19 2.50 2.69 -9.49
C MET A 19 2.10 3.34 -8.16
N ALA A 20 3.08 3.77 -7.35
CA ALA A 20 2.82 4.41 -6.06
C ALA A 20 2.01 5.72 -6.22
N HIS A 21 2.27 6.52 -7.27
CA HIS A 21 1.48 7.72 -7.56
C HIS A 21 0.03 7.40 -7.94
N GLY A 22 -0.18 6.38 -8.79
CA GLY A 22 -1.52 5.94 -9.16
C GLY A 22 -2.32 5.43 -7.96
N LEU A 23 -1.67 4.63 -7.10
CA LEU A 23 -2.24 4.12 -5.87
C LEU A 23 -2.56 5.26 -4.89
N PHE A 24 -1.66 6.25 -4.75
CA PHE A 24 -1.90 7.40 -3.90
C PHE A 24 -3.15 8.19 -4.34
N ALA A 25 -3.22 8.52 -5.63
CA ALA A 25 -4.30 9.34 -6.18
C ALA A 25 -5.69 8.67 -6.11
N THR A 26 -5.75 7.34 -6.07
CA THR A 26 -7.00 6.57 -6.04
C THR A 26 -7.28 5.98 -4.67
N LEU A 27 -6.49 4.98 -4.24
CA LEU A 27 -6.75 4.27 -2.99
C LEU A 27 -6.60 5.18 -1.77
N ILE A 28 -5.46 5.88 -1.64
CA ILE A 28 -5.20 6.66 -0.42
C ILE A 28 -6.15 7.84 -0.31
N ILE A 29 -6.30 8.62 -1.37
CA ILE A 29 -7.23 9.75 -1.37
C ILE A 29 -8.67 9.25 -1.23
N GLY A 30 -9.05 8.16 -1.89
CA GLY A 30 -10.35 7.51 -1.72
C GLY A 30 -10.62 7.11 -0.27
N THR A 31 -9.62 6.54 0.41
CA THR A 31 -9.72 6.17 1.83
C THR A 31 -9.85 7.41 2.72
N VAL A 32 -9.09 8.48 2.47
CA VAL A 32 -9.22 9.75 3.22
C VAL A 32 -10.63 10.31 3.07
N ILE A 33 -11.19 10.34 1.86
CA ILE A 33 -12.57 10.80 1.59
C ILE A 33 -13.57 9.92 2.34
N GLN A 34 -13.41 8.60 2.36
CA GLN A 34 -14.27 7.69 3.13
C GLN A 34 -14.24 8.02 4.63
N GLN A 35 -13.06 8.30 5.20
CA GLN A 35 -12.95 8.66 6.62
C GLN A 35 -13.63 10.00 6.92
N ILE A 36 -13.50 11.00 6.04
CA ILE A 36 -14.23 12.27 6.17
C ILE A 36 -15.74 12.02 6.17
N GLY A 37 -16.24 11.17 5.25
CA GLY A 37 -17.66 10.78 5.21
C GLY A 37 -18.12 10.13 6.51
N THR A 38 -17.31 9.19 7.05
CA THR A 38 -17.60 8.53 8.32
C THR A 38 -17.65 9.51 9.51
N LEU A 39 -16.74 10.49 9.54
CA LEU A 39 -16.70 11.49 10.62
C LEU A 39 -17.87 12.49 10.55
N ILE A 40 -18.32 12.85 9.36
CA ILE A 40 -19.49 13.74 9.17
C ILE A 40 -20.78 13.03 9.55
N GLY A 41 -20.93 11.75 9.15
CA GLY A 41 -22.13 10.95 9.40
C GLY A 41 -23.39 11.45 8.69
N GLY A 42 -24.50 10.71 8.88
CA GLY A 42 -25.79 11.03 8.25
C GLY A 42 -25.75 10.95 6.72
N GLY A 43 -26.83 11.33 6.05
CA GLY A 43 -26.96 11.17 4.59
C GLY A 43 -25.89 11.89 3.76
N THR A 44 -25.39 13.05 4.22
CA THR A 44 -24.30 13.76 3.58
C THR A 44 -22.97 13.00 3.75
N GLY A 45 -22.71 12.47 4.95
CA GLY A 45 -21.54 11.65 5.23
C GLY A 45 -21.54 10.37 4.41
N ASP A 46 -22.69 9.71 4.28
CA ASP A 46 -22.84 8.50 3.46
C ASP A 46 -22.52 8.77 1.98
N MET A 47 -22.96 9.90 1.45
CA MET A 47 -22.65 10.28 0.07
C MET A 47 -21.14 10.53 -0.12
N ILE A 48 -20.49 11.23 0.79
CA ILE A 48 -19.05 11.46 0.77
C ILE A 48 -18.31 10.12 0.87
N PHE A 49 -18.75 9.22 1.75
CA PHE A 49 -18.18 7.87 1.87
C PHE A 49 -18.24 7.11 0.55
N VAL A 50 -19.38 7.14 -0.14
CA VAL A 50 -19.54 6.49 -1.45
C VAL A 50 -18.61 7.07 -2.50
N LEU A 51 -18.43 8.41 -2.56
CA LEU A 51 -17.47 9.03 -3.46
C LEU A 51 -16.05 8.53 -3.23
N GLY A 52 -15.63 8.42 -1.96
CA GLY A 52 -14.34 7.83 -1.60
C GLY A 52 -14.21 6.36 -1.99
N LYS A 53 -15.30 5.59 -1.86
CA LYS A 53 -15.34 4.18 -2.29
C LYS A 53 -15.18 4.03 -3.80
N VAL A 54 -15.80 4.91 -4.58
CA VAL A 54 -15.62 4.94 -6.05
C VAL A 54 -14.16 5.23 -6.40
N ALA A 55 -13.54 6.25 -5.78
CA ALA A 55 -12.13 6.54 -6.02
C ALA A 55 -11.21 5.36 -5.69
N ALA A 56 -11.41 4.71 -4.55
CA ALA A 56 -10.62 3.55 -4.12
C ALA A 56 -10.82 2.33 -5.04
N SER A 57 -12.02 2.11 -5.60
CA SER A 57 -12.28 1.00 -6.52
C SER A 57 -11.53 1.12 -7.85
N LEU A 58 -11.13 2.33 -8.23
CA LEU A 58 -10.37 2.61 -9.46
C LEU A 58 -8.85 2.44 -9.31
N THR A 59 -8.37 1.85 -8.24
CA THR A 59 -6.93 1.70 -7.96
C THR A 59 -6.19 1.02 -9.10
N GLY A 60 -6.71 -0.05 -9.66
CA GLY A 60 -6.10 -0.73 -10.81
C GLY A 60 -5.95 0.17 -12.04
N ALA A 61 -7.00 0.96 -12.34
CA ALA A 61 -6.97 1.93 -13.44
C ALA A 61 -5.96 3.05 -13.17
N GLY A 62 -5.94 3.58 -11.95
CA GLY A 62 -4.99 4.62 -11.53
C GLY A 62 -3.53 4.17 -11.68
N ILE A 63 -3.22 2.94 -11.26
CA ILE A 63 -1.88 2.35 -11.42
C ILE A 63 -1.53 2.24 -12.91
N GLY A 64 -2.40 1.64 -13.74
CA GLY A 64 -2.14 1.47 -15.17
C GLY A 64 -1.93 2.80 -15.89
N THR A 65 -2.78 3.78 -15.60
CA THR A 65 -2.67 5.15 -16.15
C THR A 65 -1.35 5.82 -15.76
N ALA A 66 -1.00 5.79 -14.46
CA ALA A 66 0.20 6.45 -13.96
C ALA A 66 1.48 5.85 -14.55
N VAL A 67 1.56 4.53 -14.69
CA VAL A 67 2.71 3.83 -15.29
C VAL A 67 2.85 4.20 -16.77
N ALA A 68 1.76 4.15 -17.54
CA ALA A 68 1.78 4.50 -18.96
C ALA A 68 2.12 5.98 -19.17
N TYR A 69 1.61 6.88 -18.34
CA TYR A 69 1.92 8.29 -18.36
C TYR A 69 3.40 8.57 -18.05
N LYS A 70 3.95 7.93 -17.02
CA LYS A 70 5.39 8.04 -16.68
C LYS A 70 6.30 7.59 -17.83
N PHE A 71 5.86 6.57 -18.56
CA PHE A 71 6.59 6.06 -19.72
C PHE A 71 6.36 6.89 -21.00
N LYS A 72 5.54 7.95 -20.92
CA LYS A 72 5.22 8.87 -22.03
C LYS A 72 4.58 8.15 -23.21
N GLU A 73 3.67 7.24 -22.92
CA GLU A 73 2.98 6.46 -23.95
C GLU A 73 1.87 7.28 -24.63
N ALA A 74 1.48 6.83 -25.84
CA ALA A 74 0.40 7.45 -26.59
C ALA A 74 -0.96 7.32 -25.82
N PRO A 75 -1.91 8.26 -26.02
CA PRO A 75 -3.18 8.28 -25.28
C PRO A 75 -3.95 6.96 -25.32
N LEU A 76 -3.99 6.26 -26.45
CA LEU A 76 -4.65 4.95 -26.58
C LEU A 76 -4.00 3.89 -25.69
N VAL A 77 -2.66 3.90 -25.57
CA VAL A 77 -1.92 2.99 -24.68
C VAL A 77 -2.23 3.32 -23.22
N VAL A 78 -2.28 4.61 -22.87
CA VAL A 78 -2.59 5.07 -21.49
C VAL A 78 -3.98 4.58 -21.04
N VAL A 79 -5.01 4.78 -21.87
CA VAL A 79 -6.38 4.34 -21.55
C VAL A 79 -6.48 2.83 -21.51
N SER A 80 -5.80 2.14 -22.44
CA SER A 80 -5.78 0.66 -22.48
C SER A 80 -5.05 0.07 -21.26
N ALA A 81 -3.99 0.73 -20.79
CA ALA A 81 -3.27 0.33 -19.58
C ALA A 81 -4.13 0.47 -18.32
N ALA A 82 -5.02 1.47 -18.26
CA ALA A 82 -5.99 1.58 -17.18
C ALA A 82 -6.90 0.34 -17.11
N THR A 83 -7.41 -0.10 -18.28
CA THR A 83 -8.25 -1.30 -18.37
C THR A 83 -7.46 -2.57 -18.01
N ALA A 84 -6.25 -2.73 -18.54
CA ALA A 84 -5.38 -3.87 -18.22
C ALA A 84 -5.05 -3.90 -16.71
N GLY A 85 -4.80 -2.75 -16.10
CA GLY A 85 -4.58 -2.62 -14.66
C GLY A 85 -5.80 -3.06 -13.83
N MET A 86 -7.03 -2.70 -14.25
CA MET A 86 -8.25 -3.19 -13.60
C MET A 86 -8.39 -4.72 -13.70
N ILE A 87 -8.15 -5.30 -14.87
CA ILE A 87 -8.19 -6.76 -15.05
C ILE A 87 -7.17 -7.43 -14.13
N GLY A 88 -5.93 -6.91 -14.08
CA GLY A 88 -4.87 -7.44 -13.21
C GLY A 88 -5.18 -7.30 -11.72
N ALA A 89 -5.79 -6.18 -11.31
CA ALA A 89 -6.20 -5.95 -9.92
C ALA A 89 -7.20 -6.99 -9.40
N PHE A 90 -8.06 -7.47 -10.27
CA PHE A 90 -9.14 -8.41 -9.93
C PHE A 90 -8.95 -9.78 -10.57
N ALA A 91 -7.74 -10.12 -11.05
CA ALA A 91 -7.49 -11.35 -11.80
C ALA A 91 -7.91 -12.62 -11.05
N SER A 92 -7.59 -12.73 -9.76
CA SER A 92 -7.99 -13.88 -8.92
C SER A 92 -9.52 -13.96 -8.77
N ASN A 93 -10.18 -12.82 -8.58
CA ASN A 93 -11.64 -12.74 -8.46
C ASN A 93 -12.33 -13.07 -9.79
N LEU A 94 -11.74 -12.65 -10.93
CA LEU A 94 -12.23 -13.00 -12.28
C LEU A 94 -12.15 -14.51 -12.53
N LEU A 95 -11.01 -15.12 -12.18
CA LEU A 95 -10.83 -16.58 -12.32
C LEU A 95 -11.73 -17.38 -11.38
N ALA A 96 -12.01 -16.85 -10.18
CA ALA A 96 -12.95 -17.46 -9.23
C ALA A 96 -14.42 -17.21 -9.57
N GLY A 97 -14.72 -16.40 -10.59
CA GLY A 97 -16.10 -16.05 -10.97
C GLY A 97 -16.83 -15.12 -9.98
N THR A 98 -16.13 -14.55 -9.00
CA THR A 98 -16.73 -13.72 -7.94
C THR A 98 -16.99 -12.28 -8.35
N VAL A 99 -16.49 -11.85 -9.52
CA VAL A 99 -16.70 -10.51 -10.07
C VAL A 99 -18.10 -10.38 -10.70
N LEU A 100 -18.71 -11.50 -11.13
CA LEU A 100 -20.03 -11.53 -11.73
C LEU A 100 -21.05 -12.02 -10.69
N THR A 101 -21.87 -11.12 -10.18
CA THR A 101 -22.95 -11.44 -9.24
C THR A 101 -24.28 -11.08 -9.90
N GLU A 102 -25.14 -12.06 -10.10
CA GLU A 102 -26.47 -11.88 -10.73
C GLU A 102 -26.44 -11.12 -12.08
N GLY A 103 -25.41 -11.34 -12.88
CA GLY A 103 -25.22 -10.66 -14.18
C GLY A 103 -24.62 -9.25 -14.10
N ASN A 104 -24.36 -8.73 -12.89
CA ASN A 104 -23.72 -7.45 -12.67
C ASN A 104 -22.24 -7.61 -12.33
N MET A 105 -21.39 -6.73 -12.86
CA MET A 105 -19.99 -6.65 -12.43
C MET A 105 -19.87 -5.96 -11.06
N VAL A 106 -19.33 -6.67 -10.09
CA VAL A 106 -19.08 -6.12 -8.73
C VAL A 106 -17.58 -6.16 -8.42
N TYR A 107 -16.97 -4.99 -8.41
CA TYR A 107 -15.59 -4.81 -7.96
C TYR A 107 -15.59 -4.52 -6.45
N ALA A 108 -15.29 -5.53 -5.65
CA ALA A 108 -15.22 -5.39 -4.20
C ALA A 108 -13.84 -4.91 -3.78
N GLY A 109 -13.74 -3.66 -3.31
CA GLY A 109 -12.50 -3.06 -2.84
C GLY A 109 -11.55 -2.57 -3.94
N PRO A 110 -10.28 -2.29 -3.59
CA PRO A 110 -9.30 -1.71 -4.51
C PRO A 110 -8.63 -2.72 -5.46
N GLY A 111 -8.86 -4.02 -5.26
CA GLY A 111 -8.11 -5.07 -5.95
C GLY A 111 -6.68 -5.23 -5.45
N GLU A 112 -5.89 -6.04 -6.15
CA GLU A 112 -4.49 -6.31 -5.81
C GLU A 112 -3.54 -5.39 -6.60
N PRO A 113 -2.81 -4.47 -5.94
CA PRO A 113 -1.98 -3.48 -6.63
C PRO A 113 -0.84 -4.09 -7.45
N LEU A 114 -0.22 -5.17 -6.96
CA LEU A 114 0.85 -5.85 -7.69
C LEU A 114 0.33 -6.49 -8.99
N GLY A 115 -0.83 -7.13 -8.94
CA GLY A 115 -1.50 -7.67 -10.11
C GLY A 115 -1.86 -6.60 -11.13
N ALA A 116 -2.37 -5.45 -10.65
CA ALA A 116 -2.64 -4.28 -11.49
C ALA A 116 -1.39 -3.78 -12.23
N PHE A 117 -0.29 -3.63 -11.49
CA PHE A 117 0.98 -3.15 -12.03
C PHE A 117 1.54 -4.08 -13.11
N LEU A 118 1.61 -5.39 -12.83
CA LEU A 118 2.17 -6.36 -13.77
C LEU A 118 1.34 -6.46 -15.05
N ALA A 119 0.01 -6.52 -14.94
CA ALA A 119 -0.88 -6.54 -16.09
C ALA A 119 -0.76 -5.27 -16.93
N ALA A 120 -0.78 -4.10 -16.29
CA ALA A 120 -0.60 -2.82 -16.97
C ALA A 120 0.78 -2.73 -17.65
N TYR A 121 1.86 -3.14 -16.98
CA TYR A 121 3.21 -3.10 -17.53
C TYR A 121 3.34 -3.93 -18.82
N VAL A 122 2.80 -5.16 -18.81
CA VAL A 122 2.78 -6.03 -19.99
C VAL A 122 1.92 -5.41 -21.10
N GLY A 123 0.72 -4.93 -20.77
CA GLY A 123 -0.15 -4.24 -21.71
C GLY A 123 0.48 -3.02 -22.35
N ILE A 124 1.19 -2.20 -21.56
CA ILE A 124 1.95 -1.04 -22.04
C ILE A 124 3.05 -1.48 -22.99
N PHE A 125 3.82 -2.51 -22.64
CA PHE A 125 4.92 -3.00 -23.47
C PHE A 125 4.42 -3.42 -24.87
N PHE A 126 3.39 -4.23 -24.96
CA PHE A 126 2.85 -4.69 -26.24
C PHE A 126 2.06 -3.58 -26.95
N GLY A 127 1.33 -2.73 -26.23
CA GLY A 127 0.65 -1.56 -26.77
C GLY A 127 1.61 -0.60 -27.46
N HIS A 128 2.74 -0.31 -26.82
CA HIS A 128 3.83 0.50 -27.38
C HIS A 128 4.36 -0.06 -28.72
N LEU A 129 4.50 -1.39 -28.79
CA LEU A 129 5.02 -2.04 -30.01
C LEU A 129 4.12 -1.84 -31.23
N VAL A 130 2.81 -1.66 -31.05
CA VAL A 130 1.84 -1.58 -32.18
C VAL A 130 1.30 -0.17 -32.38
N SER A 131 1.36 0.69 -31.39
CA SER A 131 0.80 2.04 -31.43
C SER A 131 1.37 2.87 -32.57
N GLY A 132 0.49 3.49 -33.34
CA GLY A 132 0.83 4.35 -34.50
C GLY A 132 1.34 3.61 -35.73
N LYS A 133 1.34 2.27 -35.75
CA LYS A 133 1.90 1.47 -36.87
C LYS A 133 0.86 0.97 -37.87
N THR A 134 -0.41 1.10 -37.57
CA THR A 134 -1.49 0.61 -38.43
C THR A 134 -2.48 1.70 -38.78
N LYS A 135 -3.15 1.59 -39.95
CA LYS A 135 -4.22 2.53 -40.34
C LYS A 135 -5.47 2.43 -39.46
N VAL A 136 -5.60 1.36 -38.71
CA VAL A 136 -6.69 1.07 -37.78
C VAL A 136 -6.21 1.03 -36.33
N ASP A 137 -5.26 1.91 -36.01
CA ASP A 137 -4.59 2.00 -34.71
C ASP A 137 -5.58 2.09 -33.54
N ILE A 138 -6.69 2.80 -33.74
CA ILE A 138 -7.77 2.96 -32.75
C ILE A 138 -8.36 1.61 -32.27
N LEU A 139 -8.28 0.56 -33.07
CA LEU A 139 -8.72 -0.79 -32.73
C LEU A 139 -7.56 -1.68 -32.31
N VAL A 140 -6.45 -1.65 -33.06
CA VAL A 140 -5.31 -2.56 -32.85
C VAL A 140 -4.62 -2.30 -31.53
N THR A 141 -4.32 -1.03 -31.23
CA THR A 141 -3.60 -0.68 -29.98
C THR A 141 -4.35 -1.06 -28.72
N PRO A 142 -5.66 -0.74 -28.55
CA PRO A 142 -6.40 -1.20 -27.38
C PRO A 142 -6.57 -2.72 -27.29
N LEU A 143 -6.87 -3.39 -28.40
CA LEU A 143 -7.02 -4.85 -28.41
C LEU A 143 -5.73 -5.56 -27.99
N VAL A 144 -4.59 -5.12 -28.49
CA VAL A 144 -3.29 -5.70 -28.14
C VAL A 144 -2.94 -5.38 -26.69
N ALA A 145 -3.04 -4.11 -26.27
CA ALA A 145 -2.66 -3.70 -24.91
C ALA A 145 -3.55 -4.35 -23.84
N ILE A 146 -4.88 -4.34 -24.03
CA ILE A 146 -5.82 -4.94 -23.08
C ILE A 146 -5.71 -6.46 -23.11
N GLY A 147 -5.65 -7.07 -24.31
CA GLY A 147 -5.57 -8.51 -24.49
C GLY A 147 -4.31 -9.10 -23.85
N THR A 148 -3.13 -8.53 -24.14
CA THR A 148 -1.87 -9.03 -23.57
C THR A 148 -1.74 -8.71 -22.08
N GLY A 149 -2.14 -7.50 -21.67
CA GLY A 149 -2.13 -7.12 -20.25
C GLY A 149 -3.13 -7.94 -19.44
N GLY A 150 -4.35 -8.14 -19.95
CA GLY A 150 -5.36 -8.98 -19.33
C GLY A 150 -4.92 -10.43 -19.21
N ALA A 151 -4.39 -11.01 -20.29
CA ALA A 151 -3.84 -12.37 -20.27
C ALA A 151 -2.70 -12.52 -19.25
N ALA A 152 -1.77 -11.57 -19.21
CA ALA A 152 -0.69 -11.54 -18.20
C ALA A 152 -1.26 -11.44 -16.77
N GLY A 153 -2.26 -10.58 -16.54
CA GLY A 153 -2.94 -10.47 -15.25
C GLY A 153 -3.58 -11.78 -14.81
N LEU A 154 -4.30 -12.46 -15.69
CA LEU A 154 -4.94 -13.75 -15.40
C LEU A 154 -3.92 -14.87 -15.14
N ILE A 155 -2.80 -14.90 -15.88
CA ILE A 155 -1.73 -15.89 -15.67
C ILE A 155 -0.98 -15.65 -14.36
N LEU A 156 -0.70 -14.37 -14.03
CA LEU A 156 0.05 -13.99 -12.84
C LEU A 156 -0.81 -13.89 -11.57
N GLY A 157 -2.14 -13.81 -11.73
CA GLY A 157 -3.08 -13.74 -10.60
C GLY A 157 -2.91 -14.88 -9.59
N PRO A 158 -2.94 -16.17 -10.00
CA PRO A 158 -2.76 -17.29 -9.08
C PRO A 158 -1.41 -17.29 -8.32
N PRO A 159 -0.24 -17.07 -8.97
CA PRO A 159 1.03 -16.92 -8.26
C PRO A 159 1.03 -15.77 -7.24
N ILE A 160 0.45 -14.61 -7.57
CA ILE A 160 0.34 -13.48 -6.65
C ILE A 160 -0.55 -13.85 -5.47
N SER A 161 -1.71 -14.46 -5.71
CA SER A 161 -2.61 -14.93 -4.67
C SER A 161 -1.95 -15.99 -3.77
N GLY A 162 -1.18 -16.91 -4.34
CA GLY A 162 -0.38 -17.88 -3.60
C GLY A 162 0.68 -17.22 -2.70
N PHE A 163 1.37 -16.20 -3.19
CA PHE A 163 2.31 -15.42 -2.42
C PHE A 163 1.63 -14.67 -1.26
N MET A 164 0.46 -14.07 -1.51
CA MET A 164 -0.35 -13.42 -0.48
C MET A 164 -0.80 -14.40 0.61
N SER A 165 -1.23 -15.60 0.21
CA SER A 165 -1.61 -16.67 1.14
C SER A 165 -0.43 -17.16 1.99
N TRP A 166 0.76 -17.25 1.40
CA TRP A 166 1.99 -17.57 2.12
C TRP A 166 2.36 -16.49 3.15
N LEU A 167 2.30 -15.20 2.76
CA LEU A 167 2.48 -14.10 3.71
C LEU A 167 1.43 -14.16 4.83
N GLY A 168 0.19 -14.45 4.48
CA GLY A 168 -0.90 -14.68 5.45
C GLY A 168 -0.56 -15.79 6.44
N SER A 169 -0.01 -16.91 5.99
CA SER A 169 0.39 -18.00 6.87
C SER A 169 1.50 -17.62 7.85
N LEU A 170 2.46 -16.79 7.42
CA LEU A 170 3.52 -16.26 8.30
C LEU A 170 2.94 -15.34 9.39
N ILE A 171 1.98 -14.48 9.02
CA ILE A 171 1.32 -13.60 9.99
C ILE A 171 0.51 -14.43 10.98
N ASN A 172 -0.28 -15.39 10.50
CA ASN A 172 -1.06 -16.30 11.34
C ASN A 172 -0.17 -17.04 12.35
N TRP A 173 0.95 -17.61 11.87
CA TRP A 173 1.93 -18.21 12.76
C TRP A 173 2.38 -17.22 13.84
N GLY A 174 2.67 -15.95 13.44
CA GLY A 174 3.03 -14.89 14.39
C GLY A 174 1.95 -14.61 15.43
N THR A 175 0.66 -14.70 15.08
CA THR A 175 -0.45 -14.42 16.02
C THR A 175 -0.62 -15.51 17.08
N GLU A 176 -0.15 -16.72 16.84
CA GLU A 176 -0.20 -17.85 17.76
C GLU A 176 0.93 -17.82 18.82
N GLN A 177 1.89 -16.91 18.66
CA GLN A 177 3.03 -16.81 19.57
C GLN A 177 2.66 -16.07 20.85
N GLN A 178 3.57 -16.14 21.83
CA GLN A 178 3.46 -15.33 23.05
C GLN A 178 3.41 -13.83 22.72
N PRO A 179 2.76 -12.98 23.53
CA PRO A 179 2.54 -11.56 23.20
C PRO A 179 3.80 -10.78 22.83
N PHE A 180 4.95 -11.11 23.41
CA PHE A 180 6.22 -10.49 23.02
C PHE A 180 6.60 -10.84 21.59
N LEU A 181 6.69 -12.12 21.26
CA LEU A 181 7.11 -12.59 19.94
C LEU A 181 6.07 -12.26 18.87
N MET A 182 4.78 -12.40 19.19
CA MET A 182 3.67 -11.93 18.37
C MET A 182 3.81 -10.44 18.06
N GLY A 183 4.09 -9.62 19.08
CA GLY A 183 4.30 -8.18 18.92
C GLY A 183 5.44 -7.88 17.92
N VAL A 184 6.58 -8.56 18.03
CA VAL A 184 7.71 -8.37 17.09
C VAL A 184 7.34 -8.83 15.68
N VAL A 185 6.90 -10.09 15.54
CA VAL A 185 6.70 -10.72 14.22
C VAL A 185 5.60 -10.03 13.45
N VAL A 186 4.42 -9.84 14.08
CA VAL A 186 3.26 -9.25 13.39
C VAL A 186 3.50 -7.79 13.05
N SER A 187 4.09 -7.00 13.95
CA SER A 187 4.35 -5.58 13.68
C SER A 187 5.38 -5.39 12.56
N VAL A 188 6.47 -6.15 12.57
CA VAL A 188 7.51 -6.07 11.52
C VAL A 188 6.95 -6.51 10.18
N LEU A 189 6.32 -7.69 10.11
CA LEU A 189 5.79 -8.21 8.85
C LEU A 189 4.71 -7.29 8.26
N MET A 190 3.71 -6.88 9.05
CA MET A 190 2.65 -6.02 8.55
C MET A 190 3.15 -4.63 8.18
N GLY A 191 4.09 -4.06 8.91
CA GLY A 191 4.72 -2.80 8.56
C GLY A 191 5.52 -2.88 7.25
N MET A 192 6.26 -3.96 7.03
CA MET A 192 6.97 -4.22 5.77
C MET A 192 5.98 -4.43 4.62
N ILE A 193 4.95 -5.24 4.81
CA ILE A 193 3.92 -5.52 3.81
C ILE A 193 3.19 -4.24 3.39
N LEU A 194 2.86 -3.35 4.33
CA LEU A 194 2.26 -2.05 4.02
C LEU A 194 3.15 -1.19 3.11
N THR A 195 4.47 -1.28 3.28
CA THR A 195 5.42 -0.52 2.45
C THR A 195 5.63 -1.15 1.07
N LEU A 196 5.46 -2.45 0.94
CA LEU A 196 5.54 -3.15 -0.34
C LEU A 196 4.30 -2.88 -1.21
N PRO A 197 4.39 -3.09 -2.54
CA PRO A 197 3.26 -2.90 -3.46
C PRO A 197 2.24 -4.07 -3.38
N ILE A 198 1.80 -4.38 -2.19
CA ILE A 198 0.83 -5.43 -1.84
C ILE A 198 -0.25 -4.87 -0.93
N SER A 199 -1.44 -5.49 -0.96
CA SER A 199 -2.57 -5.01 -0.16
C SER A 199 -2.52 -5.52 1.28
N SER A 200 -1.85 -4.77 2.16
CA SER A 200 -1.82 -5.06 3.61
C SER A 200 -3.21 -5.03 4.25
N ALA A 201 -4.08 -4.13 3.77
CA ALA A 201 -5.47 -4.07 4.23
C ALA A 201 -6.25 -5.35 3.88
N ALA A 202 -6.08 -5.86 2.65
CA ALA A 202 -6.69 -7.13 2.25
C ALA A 202 -6.20 -8.29 3.12
N LEU A 203 -4.90 -8.35 3.42
CA LEU A 203 -4.35 -9.38 4.34
C LEU A 203 -4.95 -9.28 5.73
N GLY A 204 -5.04 -8.09 6.31
CA GLY A 204 -5.66 -7.88 7.62
C GLY A 204 -7.10 -8.40 7.68
N ILE A 205 -7.87 -8.18 6.61
CA ILE A 205 -9.28 -8.62 6.50
C ILE A 205 -9.35 -10.13 6.25
N ILE A 206 -8.58 -10.69 5.33
CA ILE A 206 -8.58 -12.12 5.00
C ILE A 206 -8.20 -12.97 6.22
N LEU A 207 -7.21 -12.51 6.98
CA LEU A 207 -6.76 -13.18 8.21
C LEU A 207 -7.66 -12.90 9.41
N ASN A 208 -8.66 -12.04 9.25
CA ASN A 208 -9.56 -11.59 10.32
C ASN A 208 -8.78 -11.15 11.58
N LEU A 209 -7.72 -10.39 11.39
CA LEU A 209 -6.88 -9.94 12.50
C LEU A 209 -7.71 -9.13 13.51
N SER A 210 -7.61 -9.47 14.78
CA SER A 210 -8.37 -8.84 15.85
C SER A 210 -7.55 -8.71 17.12
N GLY A 211 -8.05 -7.96 18.11
CA GLY A 211 -7.44 -7.84 19.43
C GLY A 211 -5.98 -7.37 19.37
N LEU A 212 -5.12 -7.99 20.17
CA LEU A 212 -3.71 -7.64 20.31
C LEU A 212 -2.91 -7.82 19.00
N ALA A 213 -3.22 -8.85 18.20
CA ALA A 213 -2.56 -9.08 16.92
C ALA A 213 -2.84 -7.95 15.93
N ALA A 214 -4.10 -7.50 15.83
CA ALA A 214 -4.47 -6.34 15.03
C ALA A 214 -3.83 -5.05 15.55
N GLY A 215 -3.73 -4.89 16.87
CA GLY A 215 -3.04 -3.78 17.51
C GLY A 215 -1.54 -3.74 17.15
N ALA A 216 -0.85 -4.88 17.28
CA ALA A 216 0.55 -5.01 16.87
C ALA A 216 0.77 -4.69 15.39
N ALA A 217 -0.10 -5.20 14.52
CA ALA A 217 -0.08 -4.91 13.09
C ALA A 217 -0.23 -3.41 12.81
N THR A 218 -1.22 -2.77 13.44
CA THR A 218 -1.45 -1.32 13.31
C THR A 218 -0.22 -0.52 13.75
N VAL A 219 0.38 -0.84 14.90
CA VAL A 219 1.61 -0.19 15.40
C VAL A 219 2.75 -0.36 14.40
N GLY A 220 2.98 -1.55 13.87
CA GLY A 220 4.01 -1.83 12.88
C GLY A 220 3.82 -1.03 11.59
N CYS A 221 2.59 -0.94 11.10
CA CYS A 221 2.21 -0.12 9.96
C CYS A 221 2.48 1.37 10.23
N CYS A 222 2.13 1.88 11.41
CA CYS A 222 2.43 3.25 11.83
C CYS A 222 3.95 3.51 11.90
N CYS A 223 4.74 2.56 12.41
CA CYS A 223 6.20 2.67 12.46
C CYS A 223 6.81 2.81 11.05
N ASN A 224 6.29 2.10 10.06
CA ASN A 224 6.77 2.22 8.69
C ASN A 224 6.37 3.57 8.07
N MET A 225 5.13 4.01 8.22
CA MET A 225 4.65 5.25 7.63
C MET A 225 5.29 6.48 8.28
N VAL A 226 5.12 6.63 9.60
CA VAL A 226 5.67 7.74 10.36
C VAL A 226 7.20 7.69 10.37
N GLY A 227 7.78 6.48 10.46
CA GLY A 227 9.22 6.27 10.43
C GLY A 227 9.85 6.81 9.15
N PHE A 228 9.36 6.45 7.97
CA PHE A 228 9.85 7.00 6.70
C PHE A 228 9.56 8.48 6.56
N ALA A 229 8.40 8.95 7.02
CA ALA A 229 8.03 10.35 6.98
C ALA A 229 9.05 11.23 7.69
N VAL A 230 9.45 10.87 8.92
CA VAL A 230 10.42 11.65 9.71
C VAL A 230 11.86 11.41 9.28
N ALA A 231 12.25 10.17 8.99
CA ALA A 231 13.61 9.83 8.57
C ALA A 231 14.01 10.52 7.25
N SER A 232 13.05 10.73 6.35
CA SER A 232 13.25 11.40 5.06
C SER A 232 12.94 12.90 5.07
N TYR A 233 12.65 13.50 6.22
CA TYR A 233 12.25 14.91 6.30
C TYR A 233 13.27 15.88 5.73
N ARG A 234 14.56 15.56 5.85
CA ARG A 234 15.65 16.41 5.30
C ARG A 234 15.56 16.57 3.80
N GLU A 235 15.16 15.50 3.11
CA GLU A 235 15.03 15.44 1.64
C GLU A 235 13.68 15.97 1.15
N ASN A 236 12.60 15.59 1.83
CA ASN A 236 11.24 15.71 1.31
C ASN A 236 10.38 16.78 1.99
N LYS A 237 10.87 17.39 3.10
CA LYS A 237 10.20 18.44 3.87
C LYS A 237 8.76 18.04 4.26
N VAL A 238 7.89 19.06 4.43
CA VAL A 238 6.49 18.87 4.87
C VAL A 238 5.68 18.06 3.85
N GLY A 239 5.89 18.28 2.55
CA GLY A 239 5.19 17.53 1.51
C GLY A 239 5.43 16.01 1.63
N GLY A 240 6.69 15.60 1.77
CA GLY A 240 7.03 14.19 1.97
C GLY A 240 6.62 13.64 3.34
N LEU A 241 6.64 14.49 4.38
CA LEU A 241 6.14 14.09 5.71
C LEU A 241 4.66 13.70 5.64
N LEU A 242 3.82 14.53 5.04
CA LEU A 242 2.38 14.28 4.90
C LEU A 242 2.09 13.13 3.93
N ALA A 243 2.77 13.10 2.77
CA ALA A 243 2.57 12.06 1.77
C ALA A 243 2.88 10.66 2.31
N GLN A 244 3.92 10.52 3.13
CA GLN A 244 4.29 9.23 3.72
C GLN A 244 3.58 8.98 5.05
N GLY A 245 3.47 10.00 5.91
CA GLY A 245 2.92 9.86 7.26
C GLY A 245 1.41 9.65 7.30
N ILE A 246 0.65 10.22 6.35
CA ILE A 246 -0.82 10.09 6.26
C ILE A 246 -1.24 9.37 4.98
N GLY A 247 -0.41 9.43 3.94
CA GLY A 247 -0.67 8.77 2.66
C GLY A 247 -0.16 7.33 2.65
N THR A 248 1.09 7.11 2.25
CA THR A 248 1.67 5.76 2.19
C THR A 248 3.20 5.78 2.19
N SER A 249 3.82 4.85 2.94
CA SER A 249 5.26 4.58 2.88
C SER A 249 5.69 3.89 1.57
N MET A 250 4.76 3.41 0.77
CA MET A 250 5.01 2.76 -0.52
C MET A 250 5.76 3.67 -1.51
N LEU A 251 5.66 5.00 -1.34
CA LEU A 251 6.45 5.98 -2.08
C LEU A 251 7.97 5.75 -1.96
N GLN A 252 8.44 5.07 -0.91
CA GLN A 252 9.86 4.75 -0.70
C GLN A 252 10.31 3.45 -1.39
N VAL A 253 9.40 2.66 -1.97
CA VAL A 253 9.75 1.38 -2.61
C VAL A 253 10.87 1.51 -3.64
N PRO A 254 10.87 2.49 -4.55
CA PRO A 254 11.98 2.68 -5.49
C PRO A 254 13.33 2.93 -4.80
N ASN A 255 13.31 3.69 -3.71
CA ASN A 255 14.51 3.98 -2.91
C ASN A 255 14.96 2.76 -2.11
N ILE A 256 14.03 1.97 -1.55
CA ILE A 256 14.33 0.71 -0.86
C ILE A 256 14.97 -0.29 -1.82
N VAL A 257 14.48 -0.40 -3.06
CA VAL A 257 15.08 -1.27 -4.10
C VAL A 257 16.51 -0.82 -4.42
N ARG A 258 16.75 0.49 -4.54
CA ARG A 258 18.10 1.04 -4.76
C ARG A 258 19.00 0.84 -3.55
N ARG A 259 18.47 0.99 -2.35
CA ARG A 259 19.24 0.98 -1.10
C ARG A 259 18.44 0.42 0.09
N PRO A 260 18.38 -0.91 0.25
CA PRO A 260 17.52 -1.55 1.26
C PRO A 260 17.78 -1.12 2.70
N VAL A 261 18.98 -0.63 2.99
CA VAL A 261 19.40 -0.20 4.32
C VAL A 261 18.53 0.95 4.89
N ILE A 262 17.87 1.75 4.03
CA ILE A 262 16.99 2.84 4.46
C ILE A 262 15.72 2.35 5.16
N TRP A 263 15.39 1.06 5.03
CA TRP A 263 14.21 0.47 5.68
C TRP A 263 14.44 0.14 7.15
N LEU A 264 15.70 -0.07 7.55
CA LEU A 264 16.06 -0.49 8.91
C LEU A 264 15.50 0.40 10.03
N PRO A 265 15.49 1.73 9.94
CA PRO A 265 14.92 2.58 10.98
C PRO A 265 13.45 2.24 11.29
N ALA A 266 12.63 2.01 10.26
CA ALA A 266 11.23 1.66 10.42
C ALA A 266 11.05 0.22 10.94
N ILE A 267 11.85 -0.73 10.45
CA ILE A 267 11.83 -2.13 10.91
C ILE A 267 12.22 -2.22 12.39
N ILE A 268 13.29 -1.54 12.80
CA ILE A 268 13.73 -1.51 14.20
C ILE A 268 12.66 -0.87 15.09
N SER A 269 12.06 0.21 14.63
CA SER A 269 10.94 0.85 15.35
C SER A 269 9.77 -0.11 15.52
N SER A 270 9.39 -0.85 14.48
CA SER A 270 8.32 -1.87 14.53
C SER A 270 8.67 -2.99 15.53
N ALA A 271 9.90 -3.49 15.47
CA ALA A 271 10.35 -4.59 16.33
C ALA A 271 10.37 -4.20 17.83
N ILE A 272 10.62 -2.93 18.13
CA ILE A 272 10.60 -2.42 19.50
C ILE A 272 9.17 -2.11 19.95
N LEU A 273 8.41 -1.40 19.12
CA LEU A 273 7.09 -0.88 19.51
C LEU A 273 5.98 -1.92 19.41
N GLY A 274 6.13 -2.96 18.60
CA GLY A 274 5.19 -4.08 18.58
C GLY A 274 5.00 -4.72 19.96
N PRO A 275 6.07 -5.24 20.60
CA PRO A 275 6.00 -5.78 21.97
C PRO A 275 5.56 -4.75 23.01
N VAL A 276 5.99 -3.50 22.90
CA VAL A 276 5.53 -2.42 23.79
C VAL A 276 4.01 -2.25 23.66
N GLY A 277 3.49 -2.28 22.42
CA GLY A 277 2.06 -2.21 22.15
C GLY A 277 1.27 -3.39 22.71
N THR A 278 1.78 -4.62 22.59
CA THR A 278 1.08 -5.82 23.05
C THR A 278 1.18 -6.04 24.55
N MET A 279 2.34 -5.82 25.17
CA MET A 279 2.61 -6.18 26.57
C MET A 279 2.36 -5.04 27.56
N ILE A 280 2.63 -3.80 27.17
CA ILE A 280 2.57 -2.64 28.10
C ILE A 280 1.26 -1.87 27.88
N PHE A 281 0.97 -1.52 26.64
CA PHE A 281 -0.19 -0.67 26.33
C PHE A 281 -1.45 -1.48 25.99
N HIS A 282 -1.32 -2.79 25.78
CA HIS A 282 -2.41 -3.68 25.35
C HIS A 282 -3.22 -3.10 24.19
N MET A 283 -2.49 -2.62 23.16
CA MET A 283 -3.11 -2.04 21.98
C MET A 283 -3.94 -3.08 21.25
N THR A 284 -5.18 -2.74 20.99
CA THR A 284 -6.09 -3.59 20.21
C THR A 284 -6.65 -2.82 19.03
N SER A 285 -6.96 -3.54 17.95
CA SER A 285 -7.57 -2.99 16.76
C SER A 285 -8.45 -4.05 16.09
N ASN A 286 -8.93 -3.78 14.89
CA ASN A 286 -9.71 -4.72 14.09
C ASN A 286 -9.04 -5.02 12.74
N ALA A 287 -9.64 -5.93 11.96
CA ALA A 287 -9.11 -6.36 10.67
C ALA A 287 -8.85 -5.20 9.70
N THR A 288 -9.74 -4.21 9.66
CA THR A 288 -9.59 -3.03 8.77
C THR A 288 -8.42 -2.15 9.19
N GLY A 289 -8.27 -1.88 10.51
CA GLY A 289 -7.20 -1.04 11.04
C GLY A 289 -5.82 -1.68 10.95
N SER A 290 -5.76 -3.01 11.05
CA SER A 290 -4.52 -3.78 11.16
C SER A 290 -3.56 -3.60 9.98
N GLY A 291 -4.06 -3.36 8.77
CA GLY A 291 -3.26 -3.22 7.56
C GLY A 291 -3.11 -1.79 7.04
N MET A 292 -3.60 -0.78 7.76
CA MET A 292 -3.66 0.59 7.24
C MET A 292 -2.70 1.57 7.94
N GLY A 293 -2.28 1.29 9.17
CA GLY A 293 -1.43 2.20 9.93
C GLY A 293 -2.00 3.62 10.00
N THR A 294 -1.21 4.63 9.62
CA THR A 294 -1.66 6.03 9.58
C THR A 294 -2.27 6.44 8.24
N ALA A 295 -2.43 5.53 7.28
CA ALA A 295 -3.05 5.83 5.98
C ALA A 295 -4.50 6.30 6.17
N GLY A 296 -4.78 7.54 5.78
CA GLY A 296 -6.09 8.19 5.99
C GLY A 296 -6.57 8.18 7.45
N LEU A 297 -5.67 7.99 8.43
CA LEU A 297 -5.96 7.81 9.86
C LEU A 297 -6.86 6.59 10.17
N VAL A 298 -6.97 5.64 9.25
CA VAL A 298 -7.83 4.45 9.43
C VAL A 298 -7.41 3.62 10.64
N GLY A 299 -6.11 3.34 10.81
CA GLY A 299 -5.62 2.59 11.95
C GLY A 299 -5.96 3.24 13.29
N GLN A 300 -5.88 4.58 13.37
CA GLN A 300 -6.22 5.35 14.57
C GLN A 300 -7.71 5.28 14.87
N ILE A 301 -8.54 5.50 13.85
CA ILE A 301 -10.01 5.47 14.00
C ILE A 301 -10.49 4.08 14.41
N MET A 302 -9.96 3.03 13.77
CA MET A 302 -10.33 1.64 14.10
C MET A 302 -9.84 1.24 15.50
N THR A 303 -8.62 1.61 15.88
CA THR A 303 -8.10 1.41 17.24
C THR A 303 -8.95 2.15 18.27
N TRP A 304 -9.32 3.42 17.99
CA TRP A 304 -10.22 4.19 18.84
C TRP A 304 -11.55 3.48 19.04
N GLN A 305 -12.21 3.06 17.97
CA GLN A 305 -13.52 2.40 18.03
C GLN A 305 -13.49 1.09 18.85
N VAL A 306 -12.40 0.35 18.77
CA VAL A 306 -12.26 -0.92 19.53
C VAL A 306 -11.93 -0.64 21.00
N MET A 307 -10.91 0.18 21.27
CA MET A 307 -10.40 0.35 22.63
C MET A 307 -11.30 1.18 23.52
N THR A 308 -12.04 2.16 22.98
CA THR A 308 -12.97 2.98 23.78
C THR A 308 -14.20 2.20 24.30
N GLN A 309 -14.39 0.95 23.85
CA GLN A 309 -15.40 0.07 24.42
C GLN A 309 -15.04 -0.44 25.83
N SER A 310 -13.75 -0.47 26.17
CA SER A 310 -13.23 -0.99 27.42
C SER A 310 -12.38 -0.02 28.23
N GLU A 311 -11.89 1.05 27.61
CA GLU A 311 -11.01 2.04 28.24
C GLU A 311 -11.56 3.46 28.07
N SER A 312 -11.09 4.39 28.92
CA SER A 312 -11.48 5.80 28.80
C SER A 312 -10.94 6.42 27.50
N ALA A 313 -11.73 7.26 26.86
CA ALA A 313 -11.39 7.93 25.62
C ALA A 313 -10.05 8.71 25.70
N VAL A 314 -9.79 9.38 26.82
CA VAL A 314 -8.54 10.13 27.03
C VAL A 314 -7.33 9.19 27.05
N MET A 315 -7.42 8.05 27.74
CA MET A 315 -6.33 7.07 27.79
C MET A 315 -6.06 6.47 26.41
N VAL A 316 -7.11 6.12 25.65
CA VAL A 316 -6.99 5.59 24.30
C VAL A 316 -6.34 6.63 23.37
N LEU A 317 -6.73 7.90 23.46
CA LEU A 317 -6.12 8.98 22.68
C LEU A 317 -4.62 9.11 22.98
N VAL A 318 -4.24 9.09 24.26
CA VAL A 318 -2.82 9.16 24.66
C VAL A 318 -2.04 7.95 24.12
N LYS A 319 -2.58 6.73 24.22
CA LYS A 319 -1.95 5.52 23.67
C LYS A 319 -1.76 5.64 22.16
N ILE A 320 -2.78 6.09 21.42
CA ILE A 320 -2.73 6.30 19.96
C ILE A 320 -1.64 7.34 19.64
N LEU A 321 -1.65 8.50 20.28
CA LEU A 321 -0.66 9.54 20.01
C LEU A 321 0.77 9.04 20.27
N LEU A 322 0.98 8.32 21.36
CA LEU A 322 2.29 7.78 21.70
C LEU A 322 2.74 6.68 20.73
N LEU A 323 1.93 5.63 20.52
CA LEU A 323 2.35 4.43 19.77
C LEU A 323 2.17 4.52 18.27
N HIS A 324 1.29 5.39 17.79
CA HIS A 324 1.10 5.55 16.35
C HIS A 324 1.86 6.75 15.75
N PHE A 325 2.34 7.70 16.58
CA PHE A 325 3.03 8.89 16.07
C PHE A 325 4.33 9.19 16.80
N VAL A 326 4.29 9.50 18.11
CA VAL A 326 5.45 10.06 18.84
C VAL A 326 6.61 9.06 18.94
N LEU A 327 6.35 7.86 19.43
CA LEU A 327 7.39 6.84 19.60
C LEU A 327 7.91 6.31 18.25
N PRO A 328 7.06 5.99 17.25
CA PRO A 328 7.53 5.69 15.90
C PRO A 328 8.42 6.77 15.32
N ALA A 329 8.03 8.04 15.45
CA ALA A 329 8.82 9.16 14.97
C ALA A 329 10.17 9.25 15.70
N GLY A 330 10.16 9.18 17.03
CA GLY A 330 11.36 9.32 17.86
C GLY A 330 12.38 8.21 17.60
N ILE A 331 11.93 6.95 17.61
CA ILE A 331 12.82 5.79 17.41
C ILE A 331 13.36 5.79 15.97
N SER A 332 12.49 5.93 14.97
CA SER A 332 12.92 5.91 13.57
C SER A 332 13.86 7.06 13.24
N LEU A 333 13.60 8.26 13.76
CA LEU A 333 14.49 9.42 13.59
C LEU A 333 15.84 9.16 14.28
N GLY A 334 15.84 8.69 15.54
CA GLY A 334 17.06 8.39 16.27
C GLY A 334 17.95 7.36 15.57
N VAL A 335 17.34 6.25 15.11
CA VAL A 335 18.04 5.20 14.36
C VAL A 335 18.54 5.75 13.02
N SER A 336 17.72 6.49 12.28
CA SER A 336 18.09 7.10 11.02
C SER A 336 19.25 8.07 11.15
N GLU A 337 19.25 8.95 12.18
CA GLU A 337 20.35 9.88 12.44
C GLU A 337 21.65 9.16 12.83
N PHE A 338 21.55 8.10 13.63
CA PHE A 338 22.70 7.26 13.93
C PHE A 338 23.29 6.64 12.66
N MET A 339 22.44 6.07 11.79
CA MET A 339 22.86 5.46 10.54
C MET A 339 23.44 6.49 9.56
N ARG A 340 22.92 7.73 9.56
CA ARG A 340 23.48 8.85 8.79
C ARG A 340 24.87 9.23 9.28
N LYS A 341 25.09 9.33 10.60
CA LYS A 341 26.42 9.57 11.18
C LYS A 341 27.44 8.49 10.82
N LYS A 342 27.00 7.27 10.59
CA LYS A 342 27.85 6.14 10.13
C LYS A 342 27.97 6.05 8.62
N ASN A 343 27.38 6.98 7.85
CA ASN A 343 27.31 6.97 6.37
C ASN A 343 26.61 5.73 5.78
N TRP A 344 25.78 5.02 6.57
CA TRP A 344 24.97 3.93 6.07
C TRP A 344 23.78 4.45 5.25
N ILE A 345 23.21 5.59 5.65
CA ILE A 345 22.22 6.33 4.91
C ILE A 345 22.85 7.67 4.50
N ARG A 346 22.77 8.01 3.22
CA ARG A 346 23.31 9.27 2.68
C ARG A 346 22.19 10.25 2.36
N PHE A 347 22.52 11.53 2.30
CA PHE A 347 21.55 12.52 1.81
C PHE A 347 21.15 12.22 0.36
N GLY A 348 19.85 12.20 0.11
CA GLY A 348 19.28 11.84 -1.20
C GLY A 348 18.81 10.38 -1.30
N ASP A 349 19.26 9.46 -0.43
CA ASP A 349 18.86 8.04 -0.47
C ASP A 349 17.34 7.84 -0.27
N MET A 350 16.66 8.78 0.38
CA MET A 350 15.21 8.74 0.66
C MET A 350 14.44 9.84 -0.10
N LYS A 351 15.05 10.50 -1.08
CA LYS A 351 14.38 11.56 -1.84
C LYS A 351 13.26 10.98 -2.70
N LEU A 352 12.07 11.54 -2.55
CA LEU A 352 10.91 11.20 -3.39
C LEU A 352 10.99 11.97 -4.71
N GLU A 353 10.59 11.33 -5.78
CA GLU A 353 10.39 11.93 -7.10
C GLU A 353 8.87 12.19 -7.24
N PHE A 354 8.47 13.45 -7.06
CA PHE A 354 7.10 13.91 -7.29
C PHE A 354 6.88 14.34 -8.73
#